data_13baa41cb706e13e022e23a3154d4afe
#
_entry.id   13baa41cb706e13e022e23a3154d4afe
#
_cell.length_a   1.000
_cell.length_b   1.000
_cell.length_c   1.000
_cell.angle_alpha   90.00
_cell.angle_beta   90.00
_cell.angle_gamma   90.00
#
_symmetry.space_group_name_H-M   'P 1'
#
loop_
_entity.id
_entity.type
_entity.pdbx_description
1 polymer ?
#
loop_
_entity_poly.entity_id
_entity_poly.type
_entity_poly.pdbx_seq_one_letter_code
_entity_poly.pdbx_strand_id
1 'polypeptide(L)'
;DSETKGRDMVQTDSSRAVPRQPAIAVPATLAGVLDAGWLGEALGREVAEVEQVELIRTVATKVRFRVRFAGEQGWDAFCIKGLLDVDEMTARGGSTCVLEADFYCKVAQTVDVRVPECVAAVIDREAQQAVIIMRDLIASGARFCSALEAFSADDAAGSLGQLARLHAGSAFLEGADWIRPRAAEL
;
A
#
# COMPACT_ATOMS: atom_id res chain seq x y z
N ASP A 1 28.97 -32.40 -23.24
CA ASP A 1 27.60 -31.88 -23.46
C ASP A 1 27.19 -31.14 -22.23
N SER A 2 27.38 -29.83 -22.25
CA SER A 2 26.99 -28.91 -21.20
C SER A 2 25.78 -28.12 -21.68
N GLU A 3 24.61 -28.50 -21.23
CA GLU A 3 23.38 -27.74 -21.42
C GLU A 3 23.41 -26.46 -20.62
N THR A 4 23.61 -25.36 -21.31
CA THR A 4 23.43 -24.00 -20.77
C THR A 4 21.95 -23.71 -20.63
N LYS A 5 21.40 -23.89 -19.43
CA LYS A 5 20.03 -23.54 -19.11
C LYS A 5 19.89 -22.03 -19.15
N GLY A 6 19.28 -21.50 -20.21
CA GLY A 6 18.98 -20.10 -20.37
C GLY A 6 18.10 -19.61 -19.21
N ARG A 7 18.60 -18.61 -18.47
CA ARG A 7 17.80 -17.81 -17.55
C ARG A 7 16.91 -16.92 -18.40
N ASP A 8 15.64 -17.23 -18.45
CA ASP A 8 14.63 -16.29 -18.92
C ASP A 8 14.74 -15.02 -18.07
N MET A 9 15.25 -13.97 -18.68
CA MET A 9 15.16 -12.62 -18.14
C MET A 9 13.68 -12.24 -18.20
N VAL A 10 13.00 -12.30 -17.05
CA VAL A 10 11.72 -11.66 -16.86
C VAL A 10 11.93 -10.18 -17.09
N GLN A 11 11.48 -9.71 -18.23
CA GLN A 11 11.45 -8.31 -18.60
C GLN A 11 10.45 -7.63 -17.67
N THR A 12 10.95 -6.97 -16.62
CA THR A 12 10.14 -6.16 -15.73
C THR A 12 9.76 -4.89 -16.48
N ASP A 13 8.55 -4.89 -17.03
CA ASP A 13 7.92 -3.66 -17.52
C ASP A 13 7.60 -2.80 -16.26
N SER A 14 8.49 -1.84 -16.02
CA SER A 14 8.60 -1.10 -14.75
C SER A 14 7.84 0.23 -14.79
N SER A 15 6.69 0.28 -15.44
CA SER A 15 5.81 1.45 -15.35
C SER A 15 4.67 1.17 -14.38
N ARG A 16 4.95 1.29 -13.07
CA ARG A 16 3.87 1.28 -12.08
C ARG A 16 3.00 2.50 -12.30
N ALA A 17 1.68 2.29 -12.32
CA ALA A 17 0.75 3.38 -12.38
C ALA A 17 0.79 4.21 -11.09
N VAL A 18 0.71 5.53 -11.22
CA VAL A 18 0.50 6.41 -10.07
C VAL A 18 -0.88 6.13 -9.50
N PRO A 19 -1.04 5.93 -8.17
CA PRO A 19 -2.34 5.70 -7.57
C PRO A 19 -3.27 6.89 -7.77
N ARG A 20 -4.56 6.63 -7.85
CA ARG A 20 -5.58 7.67 -7.86
C ARG A 20 -5.51 8.46 -6.56
N GLN A 21 -5.71 9.77 -6.65
CA GLN A 21 -5.75 10.69 -5.51
C GLN A 21 -7.06 11.50 -5.58
N PRO A 22 -8.21 10.88 -5.29
CA PRO A 22 -9.49 11.59 -5.36
C PRO A 22 -9.59 12.61 -4.22
N ALA A 23 -10.19 13.77 -4.52
CA ALA A 23 -10.45 14.82 -3.54
C ALA A 23 -11.74 14.53 -2.76
N ILE A 24 -11.72 13.48 -1.96
CA ILE A 24 -12.84 13.05 -1.10
C ILE A 24 -12.38 13.02 0.37
N ALA A 25 -13.33 13.02 1.30
CA ALA A 25 -13.01 12.95 2.72
C ALA A 25 -12.34 11.61 3.10
N VAL A 26 -11.38 11.66 4.01
CA VAL A 26 -10.76 10.47 4.62
C VAL A 26 -11.68 9.97 5.74
N PRO A 27 -12.26 8.76 5.64
CA PRO A 27 -13.07 8.23 6.72
C PRO A 27 -12.22 7.82 7.93
N ALA A 28 -12.73 8.14 9.13
CA ALA A 28 -12.07 7.74 10.36
C ALA A 28 -12.52 6.35 10.87
N THR A 29 -13.48 5.71 10.20
CA THR A 29 -14.08 4.45 10.65
C THR A 29 -13.97 3.35 9.61
N LEU A 30 -13.97 2.09 10.08
CA LEU A 30 -14.02 0.91 9.21
C LEU A 30 -15.28 0.92 8.34
N ALA A 31 -16.43 1.26 8.92
CA ALA A 31 -17.68 1.35 8.16
C ALA A 31 -17.60 2.38 7.04
N GLY A 32 -16.96 3.52 7.29
CA GLY A 32 -16.80 4.58 6.28
C GLY A 32 -15.92 4.17 5.11
N VAL A 33 -14.82 3.45 5.36
CA VAL A 33 -13.94 3.00 4.25
C VAL A 33 -14.50 1.80 3.49
N LEU A 34 -15.45 1.08 4.04
CA LEU A 34 -16.16 -0.02 3.37
C LEU A 34 -17.51 0.40 2.78
N ASP A 35 -17.86 1.68 2.85
CA ASP A 35 -19.05 2.22 2.18
C ASP A 35 -18.89 2.12 0.64
N ALA A 36 -19.90 1.56 -0.03
CA ALA A 36 -19.82 1.32 -1.47
C ALA A 36 -19.71 2.63 -2.29
N GLY A 37 -20.37 3.69 -1.83
CA GLY A 37 -20.31 5.02 -2.48
C GLY A 37 -18.90 5.59 -2.35
N TRP A 38 -18.35 5.61 -1.14
CA TRP A 38 -16.99 6.09 -0.90
C TRP A 38 -15.94 5.27 -1.69
N LEU A 39 -16.05 3.95 -1.67
CA LEU A 39 -15.17 3.07 -2.46
C LEU A 39 -15.30 3.32 -3.96
N GLY A 40 -16.52 3.59 -4.43
CA GLY A 40 -16.79 3.93 -5.83
C GLY A 40 -16.04 5.20 -6.26
N GLU A 41 -16.08 6.25 -5.43
CA GLU A 41 -15.33 7.49 -5.68
C GLU A 41 -13.82 7.26 -5.59
N ALA A 42 -13.36 6.53 -4.57
CA ALA A 42 -11.94 6.23 -4.38
C ALA A 42 -11.35 5.41 -5.53
N LEU A 43 -12.03 4.36 -5.96
CA LEU A 43 -11.59 3.47 -7.04
C LEU A 43 -11.93 3.99 -8.45
N GLY A 44 -12.83 4.99 -8.55
CA GLY A 44 -13.26 5.59 -9.81
C GLY A 44 -14.15 4.68 -10.64
N ARG A 45 -14.86 3.77 -10.00
CA ARG A 45 -15.79 2.81 -10.61
C ARG A 45 -16.96 2.55 -9.65
N GLU A 46 -18.16 2.42 -10.16
CA GLU A 46 -19.34 2.12 -9.35
C GLU A 46 -19.20 0.74 -8.68
N VAL A 47 -19.31 0.73 -7.35
CA VAL A 47 -19.25 -0.48 -6.54
C VAL A 47 -20.68 -0.96 -6.23
N ALA A 48 -20.99 -2.18 -6.66
CA ALA A 48 -22.28 -2.81 -6.42
C ALA A 48 -22.34 -3.56 -5.09
N GLU A 49 -21.24 -4.23 -4.73
CA GLU A 49 -21.17 -5.02 -3.49
C GLU A 49 -19.78 -4.93 -2.86
N VAL A 50 -19.75 -4.97 -1.54
CA VAL A 50 -18.53 -4.97 -0.73
C VAL A 50 -18.61 -6.13 0.26
N GLU A 51 -17.55 -6.91 0.38
CA GLU A 51 -17.43 -7.98 1.35
C GLU A 51 -16.13 -7.85 2.13
N GLN A 52 -16.23 -7.71 3.45
CA GLN A 52 -15.06 -7.75 4.33
C GLN A 52 -14.56 -9.19 4.44
N VAL A 53 -13.27 -9.41 4.17
CA VAL A 53 -12.61 -10.72 4.26
C VAL A 53 -11.91 -10.89 5.61
N GLU A 54 -11.13 -9.88 6.03
CA GLU A 54 -10.34 -9.96 7.25
C GLU A 54 -10.06 -8.56 7.81
N LEU A 55 -10.06 -8.46 9.13
CA LEU A 55 -9.67 -7.25 9.84
C LEU A 55 -8.41 -7.52 10.66
N ILE A 56 -7.35 -6.76 10.40
CA ILE A 56 -6.05 -6.90 11.06
C ILE A 56 -5.78 -5.60 11.82
N ARG A 57 -5.81 -5.66 13.14
CA ARG A 57 -5.51 -4.53 14.03
C ARG A 57 -4.06 -4.61 14.50
N THR A 58 -3.29 -3.60 14.13
CA THR A 58 -1.95 -3.32 14.64
C THR A 58 -1.91 -1.86 15.04
N VAL A 59 -0.79 -1.15 14.96
CA VAL A 59 -0.79 0.32 15.10
C VAL A 59 -1.72 0.95 14.06
N ALA A 60 -1.58 0.55 12.79
CA ALA A 60 -2.56 0.90 11.75
C ALA A 60 -3.57 -0.24 11.56
N THR A 61 -4.81 0.10 11.32
CA THR A 61 -5.85 -0.85 10.93
C THR A 61 -5.66 -1.22 9.47
N LYS A 62 -5.71 -2.52 9.18
CA LYS A 62 -5.76 -3.06 7.83
C LYS A 62 -7.03 -3.86 7.68
N VAL A 63 -7.74 -3.68 6.57
CA VAL A 63 -8.91 -4.48 6.23
C VAL A 63 -8.74 -5.05 4.84
N ARG A 64 -8.78 -6.38 4.75
CA ARG A 64 -8.88 -7.09 3.49
C ARG A 64 -10.34 -7.21 3.13
N PHE A 65 -10.66 -6.86 1.91
CA PHE A 65 -12.03 -6.85 1.40
C PHE A 65 -12.04 -7.15 -0.09
N ARG A 66 -13.20 -7.47 -0.60
CA ARG A 66 -13.42 -7.61 -2.03
C ARG A 66 -14.63 -6.81 -2.45
N VAL A 67 -14.59 -6.32 -3.68
CA VAL A 67 -15.68 -5.58 -4.29
C VAL A 67 -16.13 -6.27 -5.57
N ARG A 68 -17.41 -6.15 -5.87
CA ARG A 68 -17.96 -6.42 -7.17
C ARG A 68 -18.40 -5.09 -7.77
N PHE A 69 -17.87 -4.76 -8.92
CA PHE A 69 -18.24 -3.53 -9.62
C PHE A 69 -19.56 -3.70 -10.37
N ALA A 70 -20.28 -2.60 -10.55
CA ALA A 70 -21.54 -2.60 -11.28
C ALA A 70 -21.35 -3.15 -12.70
N GLY A 71 -22.23 -4.08 -13.09
CA GLY A 71 -22.18 -4.74 -14.40
C GLY A 71 -21.15 -5.86 -14.52
N GLU A 72 -20.37 -6.17 -13.48
CA GLU A 72 -19.38 -7.25 -13.49
C GLU A 72 -19.84 -8.44 -12.63
N GLN A 73 -19.38 -9.65 -13.01
CA GLN A 73 -19.65 -10.88 -12.24
C GLN A 73 -18.51 -11.25 -11.30
N GLY A 74 -17.28 -10.74 -11.59
CA GLY A 74 -16.08 -11.05 -10.82
C GLY A 74 -15.93 -10.21 -9.56
N TRP A 75 -15.09 -10.69 -8.65
CA TRP A 75 -14.68 -9.96 -7.45
C TRP A 75 -13.23 -9.52 -7.58
N ASP A 76 -12.98 -8.25 -7.30
CA ASP A 76 -11.65 -7.70 -7.13
C ASP A 76 -11.28 -7.64 -5.65
N ALA A 77 -10.08 -8.09 -5.30
CA ALA A 77 -9.62 -8.15 -3.92
C ALA A 77 -8.63 -7.02 -3.60
N PHE A 78 -8.88 -6.34 -2.48
CA PHE A 78 -8.11 -5.19 -2.03
C PHE A 78 -7.77 -5.29 -0.54
N CYS A 79 -6.81 -4.48 -0.13
CA CYS A 79 -6.49 -4.22 1.27
C CYS A 79 -6.45 -2.71 1.50
N ILE A 80 -7.25 -2.22 2.43
CA ILE A 80 -7.17 -0.85 2.93
C ILE A 80 -6.22 -0.82 4.13
N LYS A 81 -5.46 0.28 4.24
CA LYS A 81 -4.65 0.61 5.41
C LYS A 81 -4.89 2.06 5.81
N GLY A 82 -5.12 2.30 7.10
CA GLY A 82 -5.31 3.63 7.67
C GLY A 82 -5.46 3.57 9.19
N LEU A 83 -5.67 4.69 9.84
CA LEU A 83 -6.02 4.78 11.27
C LEU A 83 -7.54 4.81 11.38
N LEU A 84 -8.15 3.63 11.50
CA LEU A 84 -9.60 3.43 11.49
C LEU A 84 -10.06 2.92 12.86
N ASP A 85 -11.08 3.56 13.41
CA ASP A 85 -11.65 3.23 14.74
C ASP A 85 -10.56 3.16 15.83
N VAL A 86 -9.62 4.09 15.80
CA VAL A 86 -8.53 4.18 16.77
C VAL A 86 -8.81 5.23 17.83
N ASP A 87 -8.16 5.09 18.99
CA ASP A 87 -8.21 6.11 20.04
C ASP A 87 -7.43 7.38 19.64
N GLU A 88 -7.64 8.45 20.38
CA GLU A 88 -7.01 9.75 20.11
C GLU A 88 -5.48 9.70 20.15
N MET A 89 -4.89 8.89 21.01
CA MET A 89 -3.43 8.75 21.09
C MET A 89 -2.87 8.11 19.82
N THR A 90 -3.49 7.04 19.36
CA THR A 90 -3.11 6.36 18.12
C THR A 90 -3.34 7.26 16.91
N ALA A 91 -4.41 8.06 16.90
CA ALA A 91 -4.72 9.00 15.82
C ALA A 91 -3.63 10.06 15.63
N ARG A 92 -2.85 10.42 16.67
CA ARG A 92 -1.70 11.33 16.57
C ARG A 92 -0.57 10.77 15.69
N GLY A 93 -0.56 9.47 15.39
CA GLY A 93 0.35 8.83 14.46
C GLY A 93 0.01 9.05 12.97
N GLY A 94 -1.02 9.84 12.67
CA GLY A 94 -1.54 10.05 11.31
C GLY A 94 -0.52 10.58 10.31
N SER A 95 0.44 11.38 10.74
CA SER A 95 1.53 11.86 9.88
C SER A 95 2.31 10.71 9.21
N THR A 96 2.45 9.56 9.88
CA THR A 96 3.07 8.36 9.30
C THR A 96 2.22 7.78 8.16
N CYS A 97 0.88 7.81 8.28
CA CYS A 97 -0.01 7.37 7.21
C CYS A 97 0.07 8.31 5.99
N VAL A 98 0.19 9.62 6.23
CA VAL A 98 0.40 10.62 5.16
C VAL A 98 1.73 10.38 4.45
N LEU A 99 2.82 10.13 5.18
CA LEU A 99 4.12 9.81 4.60
C LEU A 99 4.09 8.52 3.77
N GLU A 100 3.39 7.49 4.24
CA GLU A 100 3.23 6.25 3.48
C GLU A 100 2.42 6.48 2.20
N ALA A 101 1.35 7.26 2.26
CA ALA A 101 0.57 7.62 1.07
C ALA A 101 1.41 8.45 0.07
N ASP A 102 2.20 9.41 0.57
CA ASP A 102 3.12 10.18 -0.26
C ASP A 102 4.19 9.31 -0.92
N PHE A 103 4.71 8.28 -0.22
CA PHE A 103 5.63 7.31 -0.81
C PHE A 103 5.00 6.62 -2.02
N TYR A 104 3.77 6.12 -1.90
CA TYR A 104 3.08 5.49 -3.03
C TYR A 104 2.77 6.46 -4.16
N CYS A 105 2.45 7.71 -3.85
CA CYS A 105 2.09 8.71 -4.86
C CYS A 105 3.29 9.32 -5.59
N LYS A 106 4.45 9.42 -4.92
CA LYS A 106 5.59 10.21 -5.40
C LYS A 106 6.85 9.39 -5.68
N VAL A 107 7.05 8.26 -4.97
CA VAL A 107 8.32 7.52 -4.97
C VAL A 107 8.20 6.13 -5.57
N ALA A 108 7.15 5.39 -5.25
CA ALA A 108 7.03 3.97 -5.61
C ALA A 108 7.20 3.70 -7.11
N GLN A 109 6.92 4.68 -7.99
CA GLN A 109 7.08 4.56 -9.44
C GLN A 109 8.52 4.81 -9.88
N THR A 110 9.33 5.48 -9.05
CA THR A 110 10.69 5.91 -9.40
C THR A 110 11.77 4.97 -8.90
N VAL A 111 11.40 4.01 -8.02
CA VAL A 111 12.35 3.10 -7.38
C VAL A 111 12.11 1.65 -7.81
N ASP A 112 13.20 0.92 -8.08
CA ASP A 112 13.15 -0.49 -8.46
C ASP A 112 13.10 -1.40 -7.21
N VAL A 113 12.01 -1.25 -6.41
CA VAL A 113 11.76 -2.12 -5.25
C VAL A 113 10.39 -2.77 -5.36
N ARG A 114 10.24 -3.96 -4.82
CA ARG A 114 8.93 -4.64 -4.77
C ARG A 114 8.09 -4.02 -3.67
N VAL A 115 6.99 -3.39 -4.06
CA VAL A 115 5.98 -2.85 -3.16
C VAL A 115 4.60 -3.30 -3.61
N PRO A 116 3.59 -3.32 -2.72
CA PRO A 116 2.21 -3.55 -3.12
C PRO A 116 1.77 -2.56 -4.19
N GLU A 117 0.93 -2.99 -5.11
CA GLU A 117 0.26 -2.08 -6.04
C GLU A 117 -0.75 -1.23 -5.27
N CYS A 118 -0.46 0.05 -5.12
CA CYS A 118 -1.41 1.01 -4.56
C CYS A 118 -2.32 1.52 -5.70
N VAL A 119 -3.62 1.32 -5.56
CA VAL A 119 -4.61 1.72 -6.57
C VAL A 119 -5.21 3.09 -6.28
N ALA A 120 -5.33 3.45 -5.00
CA ALA A 120 -5.77 4.77 -4.59
C ALA A 120 -5.18 5.18 -3.24
N ALA A 121 -4.96 6.47 -3.06
CA ALA A 121 -4.58 7.10 -1.79
C ALA A 121 -5.46 8.34 -1.58
N VAL A 122 -6.20 8.35 -0.47
CA VAL A 122 -7.00 9.49 -0.04
C VAL A 122 -6.28 10.15 1.12
N ILE A 123 -5.95 11.43 0.99
CA ILE A 123 -5.07 12.13 1.93
C ILE A 123 -5.74 13.41 2.42
N ASP A 124 -5.87 13.54 3.72
CA ASP A 124 -6.22 14.78 4.41
C ASP A 124 -4.97 15.32 5.12
N ARG A 125 -4.38 16.35 4.54
CA ARG A 125 -3.14 16.94 5.07
C ARG A 125 -3.38 17.87 6.25
N GLU A 126 -4.58 18.43 6.37
CA GLU A 126 -4.96 19.27 7.50
C GLU A 126 -5.18 18.42 8.74
N ALA A 127 -5.98 17.36 8.61
CA ALA A 127 -6.21 16.40 9.67
C ALA A 127 -5.03 15.43 9.89
N GLN A 128 -3.99 15.45 9.05
CA GLN A 128 -2.87 14.51 9.08
C GLN A 128 -3.35 13.05 9.03
N GLN A 129 -4.28 12.74 8.14
CA GLN A 129 -4.86 11.42 7.97
C GLN A 129 -4.74 10.95 6.52
N ALA A 130 -4.58 9.66 6.33
CA ALA A 130 -4.60 9.06 5.01
C ALA A 130 -5.15 7.62 5.05
N VAL A 131 -5.79 7.24 3.95
CA VAL A 131 -6.21 5.87 3.65
C VAL A 131 -5.59 5.44 2.34
N ILE A 132 -4.95 4.28 2.35
CA ILE A 132 -4.30 3.68 1.18
C ILE A 132 -5.08 2.42 0.79
N ILE A 133 -5.44 2.31 -0.49
CA ILE A 133 -6.10 1.12 -1.05
C ILE A 133 -5.08 0.42 -1.96
N MET A 134 -4.77 -0.82 -1.64
CA MET A 134 -3.81 -1.65 -2.36
C MET A 134 -4.47 -2.91 -2.90
N ARG A 135 -3.91 -3.53 -3.94
CA ARG A 135 -4.28 -4.90 -4.31
C ARG A 135 -3.98 -5.85 -3.15
N ASP A 136 -4.88 -6.80 -2.91
CA ASP A 136 -4.69 -7.80 -1.84
C ASP A 136 -3.58 -8.78 -2.22
N LEU A 137 -2.46 -8.70 -1.51
CA LEU A 137 -1.30 -9.55 -1.76
C LEU A 137 -1.59 -11.03 -1.46
N ILE A 138 -2.40 -11.33 -0.42
CA ILE A 138 -2.75 -12.71 -0.07
C ILE A 138 -3.62 -13.33 -1.17
N ALA A 139 -4.59 -12.58 -1.68
CA ALA A 139 -5.41 -13.01 -2.82
C ALA A 139 -4.55 -13.22 -4.09
N SER A 140 -3.43 -12.51 -4.20
CA SER A 140 -2.44 -12.67 -5.28
C SER A 140 -1.40 -13.78 -5.01
N GLY A 141 -1.56 -14.57 -3.95
CA GLY A 141 -0.70 -15.71 -3.61
C GLY A 141 0.53 -15.37 -2.75
N ALA A 142 0.65 -14.16 -2.23
CA ALA A 142 1.73 -13.82 -1.31
C ALA A 142 1.52 -14.50 0.08
N ARG A 143 2.62 -14.94 0.67
CA ARG A 143 2.66 -15.43 2.04
C ARG A 143 3.36 -14.41 2.95
N PHE A 144 2.71 -14.06 4.03
CA PHE A 144 3.33 -13.25 5.08
C PHE A 144 4.00 -14.17 6.10
N CYS A 145 5.29 -13.96 6.31
CA CYS A 145 6.04 -14.67 7.33
C CYS A 145 5.77 -14.06 8.71
N SER A 146 5.81 -14.88 9.75
CA SER A 146 5.77 -14.45 11.13
C SER A 146 7.19 -14.39 11.72
N ALA A 147 7.37 -13.63 12.81
CA ALA A 147 8.64 -13.59 13.53
C ALA A 147 9.04 -14.94 14.18
N LEU A 148 8.10 -15.90 14.23
CA LEU A 148 8.30 -17.23 14.77
C LEU A 148 8.72 -18.26 13.71
N GLU A 149 8.68 -17.89 12.44
CA GLU A 149 9.10 -18.77 11.34
C GLU A 149 10.58 -18.62 11.07
N ALA A 150 11.20 -19.71 10.59
CA ALA A 150 12.60 -19.67 10.17
C ALA A 150 12.75 -18.73 8.96
N PHE A 151 13.70 -17.80 9.04
CA PHE A 151 14.06 -16.90 7.97
C PHE A 151 15.44 -17.31 7.45
N SER A 152 15.51 -17.78 6.21
CA SER A 152 16.74 -18.30 5.63
C SER A 152 17.74 -17.20 5.26
N ALA A 153 18.99 -17.55 5.04
CA ALA A 153 20.00 -16.63 4.53
C ALA A 153 19.62 -16.08 3.14
N ASP A 154 18.94 -16.88 2.30
CA ASP A 154 18.48 -16.47 0.97
C ASP A 154 17.33 -15.48 1.09
N ASP A 155 16.40 -15.67 2.03
CA ASP A 155 15.33 -14.69 2.31
C ASP A 155 15.91 -13.36 2.79
N ALA A 156 16.92 -13.42 3.68
CA ALA A 156 17.64 -12.25 4.15
C ALA A 156 18.36 -11.52 3.01
N ALA A 157 19.08 -12.25 2.16
CA ALA A 157 19.76 -11.70 0.99
C ALA A 157 18.77 -11.05 0.02
N GLY A 158 17.62 -11.68 -0.21
CA GLY A 158 16.54 -11.12 -1.02
C GLY A 158 16.00 -9.79 -0.47
N SER A 159 15.79 -9.72 0.85
CA SER A 159 15.33 -8.52 1.55
C SER A 159 16.36 -7.39 1.51
N LEU A 160 17.63 -7.71 1.77
CA LEU A 160 18.75 -6.75 1.69
C LEU A 160 18.94 -6.24 0.25
N GLY A 161 18.71 -7.09 -0.76
CA GLY A 161 18.72 -6.70 -2.16
C GLY A 161 17.66 -5.65 -2.50
N GLN A 162 16.45 -5.76 -1.93
CA GLN A 162 15.42 -4.73 -2.09
C GLN A 162 15.81 -3.42 -1.41
N LEU A 163 16.37 -3.49 -0.21
CA LEU A 163 16.85 -2.31 0.52
C LEU A 163 18.00 -1.60 -0.23
N ALA A 164 18.94 -2.37 -0.78
CA ALA A 164 20.03 -1.83 -1.60
C ALA A 164 19.53 -1.07 -2.83
N ARG A 165 18.49 -1.60 -3.51
CA ARG A 165 17.85 -0.92 -4.65
C ARG A 165 17.18 0.39 -4.23
N LEU A 166 16.49 0.40 -3.07
CA LEU A 166 15.90 1.62 -2.53
C LEU A 166 16.97 2.68 -2.27
N HIS A 167 18.09 2.29 -1.64
CA HIS A 167 19.19 3.21 -1.36
C HIS A 167 19.89 3.70 -2.64
N ALA A 168 20.05 2.84 -3.65
CA ALA A 168 20.63 3.23 -4.93
C ALA A 168 19.74 4.22 -5.70
N GLY A 169 18.41 4.11 -5.51
CA GLY A 169 17.42 5.01 -6.10
C GLY A 169 17.16 6.29 -5.32
N SER A 170 18.03 6.67 -4.37
CA SER A 170 17.79 7.78 -3.41
C SER A 170 17.74 9.19 -4.01
N ALA A 171 17.95 9.36 -5.32
CA ALA A 171 17.79 10.63 -6.02
C ALA A 171 16.39 11.27 -5.83
N PHE A 172 15.36 10.48 -5.50
CA PHE A 172 14.03 11.00 -5.15
C PHE A 172 14.03 11.86 -3.87
N LEU A 173 15.08 11.78 -3.05
CA LEU A 173 15.23 12.61 -1.86
C LEU A 173 15.62 14.07 -2.20
N GLU A 174 16.17 14.31 -3.40
CA GLU A 174 16.51 15.64 -3.85
C GLU A 174 15.21 16.45 -4.07
N GLY A 175 15.03 17.53 -3.27
CA GLY A 175 13.82 18.36 -3.30
C GLY A 175 12.59 17.73 -2.63
N ALA A 176 12.73 16.65 -1.89
CA ALA A 176 11.65 16.01 -1.16
C ALA A 176 11.37 16.74 0.18
N ASP A 177 10.82 17.93 0.09
CA ASP A 177 10.45 18.79 1.23
C ASP A 177 9.34 18.18 2.13
N TRP A 178 8.62 17.18 1.62
CA TRP A 178 7.59 16.43 2.33
C TRP A 178 8.17 15.34 3.27
N ILE A 179 9.47 14.99 3.13
CA ILE A 179 10.18 14.10 4.04
C ILE A 179 10.89 14.93 5.10
N ARG A 180 10.40 14.86 6.34
CA ARG A 180 11.06 15.54 7.47
C ARG A 180 12.06 14.62 8.14
N PRO A 181 13.28 15.09 8.45
CA PRO A 181 14.21 14.32 9.29
C PRO A 181 13.57 14.06 10.66
N ARG A 182 13.51 12.80 11.06
CA ARG A 182 12.93 12.41 12.37
C ARG A 182 13.63 13.07 13.57
N ALA A 183 14.91 13.44 13.41
CA ALA A 183 15.67 14.16 14.41
C ALA A 183 15.20 15.61 14.65
N ALA A 184 14.34 16.16 13.81
CA ALA A 184 13.76 17.49 14.01
C ALA A 184 12.50 17.45 14.90
N GLU A 185 12.01 16.25 15.27
CA GLU A 185 10.83 16.03 16.08
C GLU A 185 11.16 15.63 17.52
N LEU A 186 12.46 15.48 17.86
CA LEU A 186 13.01 15.21 19.20
C LEU A 186 13.53 16.47 19.86
#